data_9909c0f7b137ffa3954e7a29456b94fe
#
_entry.id   9909c0f7b137ffa3954e7a29456b94fe
#
_cell.length_a   1.000
_cell.length_b   1.000
_cell.length_c   1.000
_cell.angle_alpha   90.00
_cell.angle_beta   90.00
_cell.angle_gamma   90.00
#
_symmetry.space_group_name_H-M   'P 1'
#
loop_
_entity.id
_entity.type
_entity.pdbx_description
1 polymer ?
#
loop_
_entity_poly.entity_id
_entity_poly.type
_entity_poly.pdbx_seq_one_letter_code
_entity_poly.pdbx_strand_id
1 'polypeptide(L)'
;KVQLEKKLSGIYRHHVMNKKEPLVRGFDDFFMAPHSRYTEACREDILNNPKLKVLADSKEAGIYIVMAQEGKQIFVMGHPEYDRMTLDQEYKRDVKKGIMPTLPVHYYPDDDPTQRPILSWRSHANNLYTNWLNYYVYQSTPYEWH
;
A
#
# COMPACT_ATOMS: atom_id res chain seq x y z
N LYS A 1 -2.26 15.17 7.45
CA LYS A 1 -2.04 13.81 7.98
C LYS A 1 -2.41 13.75 9.46
N VAL A 2 -2.99 12.64 9.87
CA VAL A 2 -3.37 12.37 11.24
C VAL A 2 -2.30 11.53 11.91
N GLN A 3 -1.89 11.91 13.13
CA GLN A 3 -0.94 11.14 13.92
C GLN A 3 -1.65 9.95 14.56
N LEU A 4 -1.06 8.75 14.44
CA LEU A 4 -1.58 7.54 15.05
C LEU A 4 -0.96 7.34 16.44
N GLU A 5 -1.75 6.85 17.40
CA GLU A 5 -1.25 6.51 18.74
C GLU A 5 -0.27 5.35 18.71
N LYS A 6 -0.52 4.38 17.84
CA LYS A 6 0.33 3.20 17.64
C LYS A 6 0.77 3.13 16.19
N LYS A 7 1.96 2.58 15.95
CA LYS A 7 2.44 2.32 14.60
C LYS A 7 1.48 1.37 13.88
N LEU A 8 1.05 1.77 12.69
CA LEU A 8 0.32 0.89 11.78
C LEU A 8 1.36 0.03 11.07
N SER A 9 1.46 -1.24 11.47
CA SER A 9 2.47 -2.15 10.92
C SER A 9 1.86 -3.52 10.63
N GLY A 10 2.10 -4.02 9.44
CA GLY A 10 1.62 -5.35 9.06
C GLY A 10 1.09 -5.42 7.64
N ILE A 11 0.37 -6.50 7.38
CA ILE A 11 -0.24 -6.78 6.09
C ILE A 11 -1.74 -6.61 6.24
N TYR A 12 -2.30 -5.69 5.46
CA TYR A 12 -3.70 -5.31 5.57
C TYR A 12 -4.46 -5.64 4.31
N ARG A 13 -5.72 -5.99 4.48
CA ARG A 13 -6.63 -6.27 3.38
C ARG A 13 -7.23 -4.97 2.87
N HIS A 14 -7.14 -4.78 1.55
CA HIS A 14 -7.67 -3.61 0.84
C HIS A 14 -8.74 -4.06 -0.13
N HIS A 15 -9.64 -3.15 -0.47
CA HIS A 15 -10.59 -3.40 -1.56
C HIS A 15 -10.45 -2.33 -2.63
N VAL A 16 -10.71 -2.75 -3.87
CA VAL A 16 -10.66 -1.87 -5.03
C VAL A 16 -11.94 -1.06 -5.10
N MET A 17 -11.82 0.26 -5.10
CA MET A 17 -12.95 1.19 -5.11
C MET A 17 -13.41 1.54 -6.51
N ASN A 18 -12.53 1.47 -7.50
CA ASN A 18 -12.84 1.90 -8.86
C ASN A 18 -12.14 0.98 -9.86
N LYS A 19 -12.80 -0.14 -10.17
CA LYS A 19 -12.25 -1.20 -11.03
C LYS A 19 -12.04 -0.78 -12.47
N LYS A 20 -12.67 0.31 -12.91
CA LYS A 20 -12.53 0.78 -14.30
C LYS A 20 -11.22 1.52 -14.55
N GLU A 21 -10.53 1.94 -13.49
CA GLU A 21 -9.26 2.63 -13.66
C GLU A 21 -8.16 1.65 -14.10
N PRO A 22 -7.40 1.99 -15.15
CA PRO A 22 -6.34 1.10 -15.65
C PRO A 22 -5.28 0.76 -14.60
N LEU A 23 -5.04 1.62 -13.61
CA LEU A 23 -4.03 1.37 -12.57
C LEU A 23 -4.30 0.10 -11.78
N VAL A 24 -5.57 -0.24 -11.59
CA VAL A 24 -5.98 -1.44 -10.83
C VAL A 24 -6.50 -2.55 -11.73
N ARG A 25 -6.18 -2.49 -13.02
CA ARG A 25 -6.57 -3.50 -13.98
C ARG A 25 -5.95 -4.83 -13.64
N GLY A 26 -6.78 -5.87 -13.60
CA GLY A 26 -6.33 -7.22 -13.22
C GLY A 26 -6.30 -7.48 -11.73
N PHE A 27 -6.61 -6.49 -10.91
CA PHE A 27 -6.73 -6.70 -9.46
C PHE A 27 -7.97 -7.51 -9.12
N ASP A 28 -7.84 -8.36 -8.11
CA ASP A 28 -9.00 -8.96 -7.46
C ASP A 28 -9.80 -7.89 -6.71
N ASP A 29 -11.01 -8.22 -6.26
CA ASP A 29 -11.82 -7.29 -5.46
C ASP A 29 -11.11 -6.87 -4.19
N PHE A 30 -10.36 -7.80 -3.60
CA PHE A 30 -9.56 -7.59 -2.41
C PHE A 30 -8.11 -7.99 -2.66
N PHE A 31 -7.20 -7.32 -1.99
CA PHE A 31 -5.78 -7.64 -2.08
C PHE A 31 -5.07 -7.24 -0.78
N MET A 32 -3.91 -7.82 -0.55
CA MET A 32 -3.09 -7.55 0.63
C MET A 32 -1.99 -6.57 0.28
N ALA A 33 -1.65 -5.69 1.22
CA ALA A 33 -0.52 -4.77 1.06
C ALA A 33 0.09 -4.41 2.42
N PRO A 34 1.43 -4.22 2.46
CA PRO A 34 2.13 -3.85 3.69
C PRO A 34 1.96 -2.37 4.03
N HIS A 35 1.86 -2.09 5.31
CA HIS A 35 1.95 -0.75 5.86
C HIS A 35 2.93 -0.72 7.03
N SER A 36 3.64 0.40 7.18
CA SER A 36 4.55 0.64 8.29
C SER A 36 4.65 2.16 8.49
N ARG A 37 3.80 2.72 9.35
CA ARG A 37 3.76 4.18 9.52
C ARG A 37 3.10 4.59 10.83
N TYR A 38 3.41 5.81 11.27
CA TYR A 38 2.82 6.46 12.44
C TYR A 38 1.79 7.52 12.08
N THR A 39 1.54 7.75 10.79
CA THR A 39 0.58 8.75 10.32
C THR A 39 -0.39 8.14 9.35
N GLU A 40 -1.56 8.75 9.22
CA GLU A 40 -2.61 8.34 8.30
C GLU A 40 -3.09 9.58 7.52
N ALA A 41 -3.42 9.39 6.24
CA ALA A 41 -4.05 10.44 5.45
C ALA A 41 -5.46 10.69 6.00
N CYS A 42 -5.85 11.97 6.07
CA CYS A 42 -7.19 12.32 6.53
C CYS A 42 -8.22 11.91 5.48
N ARG A 43 -9.05 10.92 5.81
CA ARG A 43 -10.05 10.37 4.90
C ARG A 43 -11.03 11.43 4.42
N GLU A 44 -11.51 12.28 5.33
CA GLU A 44 -12.49 13.31 4.98
C GLU A 44 -11.92 14.33 3.99
N ASP A 45 -10.67 14.75 4.18
CA ASP A 45 -10.02 15.69 3.28
C ASP A 45 -9.87 15.11 1.87
N ILE A 46 -9.57 13.83 1.76
CA ILE A 46 -9.41 13.16 0.47
C ILE A 46 -10.77 12.98 -0.20
N LEU A 47 -11.77 12.47 0.53
CA LEU A 47 -13.10 12.21 -0.03
C LEU A 47 -13.83 13.48 -0.42
N ASN A 48 -13.58 14.60 0.27
CA ASN A 48 -14.22 15.89 -0.03
C ASN A 48 -13.50 16.67 -1.13
N ASN A 49 -12.35 16.22 -1.61
CA ASN A 49 -11.63 16.89 -2.68
C ASN A 49 -12.01 16.28 -4.04
N PRO A 50 -12.76 17.04 -4.90
CA PRO A 50 -13.22 16.50 -6.18
C PRO A 50 -12.10 16.22 -7.19
N LYS A 51 -10.89 16.71 -6.91
CA LYS A 51 -9.71 16.47 -7.78
C LYS A 51 -9.03 15.15 -7.45
N LEU A 52 -9.41 14.50 -6.36
CA LEU A 52 -8.82 13.24 -5.92
C LEU A 52 -9.80 12.09 -6.13
N LYS A 53 -9.27 10.96 -6.62
CA LYS A 53 -10.04 9.74 -6.80
C LYS A 53 -9.40 8.63 -5.99
N VAL A 54 -10.17 8.00 -5.10
CA VAL A 54 -9.70 6.87 -4.31
C VAL A 54 -9.88 5.60 -5.11
N LEU A 55 -8.80 4.86 -5.34
CA LEU A 55 -8.81 3.62 -6.10
C LEU A 55 -8.81 2.38 -5.21
N ALA A 56 -8.24 2.48 -4.02
CA ALA A 56 -8.20 1.36 -3.08
C ALA A 56 -8.22 1.88 -1.64
N ASP A 57 -8.87 1.13 -0.77
CA ASP A 57 -9.12 1.50 0.62
C ASP A 57 -9.10 0.26 1.51
N SER A 58 -8.75 0.44 2.76
CA SER A 58 -8.75 -0.62 3.78
C SER A 58 -9.53 -0.16 5.01
N LYS A 59 -10.35 -1.04 5.55
CA LYS A 59 -11.08 -0.77 6.80
C LYS A 59 -10.13 -0.56 7.98
N GLU A 60 -9.05 -1.31 8.03
CA GLU A 60 -8.08 -1.25 9.12
C GLU A 60 -6.97 -0.23 8.87
N ALA A 61 -6.48 -0.14 7.63
CA ALA A 61 -5.30 0.66 7.30
C ALA A 61 -5.63 2.01 6.64
N GLY A 62 -6.89 2.26 6.29
CA GLY A 62 -7.31 3.51 5.66
C GLY A 62 -7.10 3.52 4.15
N ILE A 63 -7.12 4.72 3.59
CA ILE A 63 -6.99 4.91 2.14
C ILE A 63 -5.59 4.49 1.68
N TYR A 64 -5.52 3.75 0.59
CA TYR A 64 -4.26 3.18 0.09
C TYR A 64 -3.78 3.82 -1.21
N ILE A 65 -4.61 3.85 -2.25
CA ILE A 65 -4.23 4.41 -3.55
C ILE A 65 -5.15 5.59 -3.87
N VAL A 66 -4.54 6.74 -4.16
CA VAL A 66 -5.24 7.95 -4.56
C VAL A 66 -4.64 8.46 -5.86
N MET A 67 -5.51 8.85 -6.79
CA MET A 67 -5.13 9.40 -8.08
C MET A 67 -5.58 10.87 -8.16
N ALA A 68 -4.72 11.71 -8.70
CA ALA A 68 -5.03 13.10 -9.00
C ALA A 68 -4.63 13.43 -10.44
N GLN A 69 -5.22 14.49 -11.00
CA GLN A 69 -4.88 15.00 -12.32
C GLN A 69 -4.92 13.94 -13.43
N GLU A 70 -5.96 13.09 -13.39
CA GLU A 70 -6.18 12.04 -14.40
C GLU A 70 -5.00 11.08 -14.55
N GLY A 71 -4.36 10.75 -13.44
CA GLY A 71 -3.25 9.80 -13.41
C GLY A 71 -1.86 10.43 -13.51
N LYS A 72 -1.76 11.75 -13.58
CA LYS A 72 -0.45 12.42 -13.54
C LYS A 72 0.19 12.36 -12.15
N GLN A 73 -0.63 12.25 -11.12
CA GLN A 73 -0.15 12.08 -9.75
C GLN A 73 -0.85 10.87 -9.13
N ILE A 74 -0.06 9.96 -8.61
CA ILE A 74 -0.53 8.75 -7.93
C ILE A 74 0.15 8.68 -6.57
N PHE A 75 -0.67 8.52 -5.53
CA PHE A 75 -0.20 8.41 -4.15
C PHE A 75 -0.51 7.02 -3.62
N VAL A 76 0.51 6.33 -3.17
CA VAL A 76 0.37 5.00 -2.54
C VAL A 76 0.77 5.14 -1.07
N MET A 77 -0.18 4.88 -0.18
CA MET A 77 -0.02 5.15 1.26
C MET A 77 0.63 4.01 2.04
N GLY A 78 0.93 2.90 1.38
CA GLY A 78 1.63 1.75 1.96
C GLY A 78 2.92 1.45 1.24
N HIS A 79 3.43 0.24 1.42
CA HIS A 79 4.73 -0.17 0.90
C HIS A 79 4.65 -1.45 0.05
N PRO A 80 4.05 -1.38 -1.15
CA PRO A 80 3.95 -2.58 -2.00
C PRO A 80 5.32 -3.13 -2.40
N GLU A 81 6.37 -2.31 -2.34
CA GLU A 81 7.75 -2.69 -2.68
C GLU A 81 8.45 -3.53 -1.60
N TYR A 82 7.87 -3.68 -0.43
CA TYR A 82 8.51 -4.42 0.66
C TYR A 82 8.75 -5.89 0.28
N ASP A 83 9.93 -6.38 0.65
CA ASP A 83 10.27 -7.80 0.56
C ASP A 83 9.65 -8.57 1.72
N ARG A 84 9.68 -9.90 1.61
CA ARG A 84 9.15 -10.79 2.66
C ARG A 84 9.69 -10.43 4.05
N MET A 85 10.97 -10.09 4.16
CA MET A 85 11.65 -9.91 5.44
C MET A 85 11.72 -8.45 5.92
N THR A 86 11.22 -7.49 5.15
CA THR A 86 11.40 -6.07 5.50
C THR A 86 10.75 -5.71 6.83
N LEU A 87 9.49 -6.08 7.05
CA LEU A 87 8.79 -5.82 8.32
C LEU A 87 9.43 -6.57 9.49
N ASP A 88 9.93 -7.79 9.25
CA ASP A 88 10.65 -8.58 10.26
C ASP A 88 11.93 -7.86 10.71
N GLN A 89 12.68 -7.33 9.78
CA GLN A 89 13.89 -6.58 10.06
C GLN A 89 13.59 -5.30 10.84
N GLU A 90 12.54 -4.58 10.47
CA GLU A 90 12.12 -3.38 11.20
C GLU A 90 11.69 -3.72 12.64
N TYR A 91 10.88 -4.75 12.80
CA TYR A 91 10.38 -5.18 14.11
C TYR A 91 11.53 -5.57 15.03
N LYS A 92 12.43 -6.43 14.56
CA LYS A 92 13.57 -6.92 15.35
C LYS A 92 14.58 -5.82 15.66
N ARG A 93 14.77 -4.88 14.74
CA ARG A 93 15.60 -3.69 14.98
C ARG A 93 15.03 -2.87 16.14
N ASP A 94 13.72 -2.62 16.14
CA ASP A 94 13.07 -1.82 17.19
C ASP A 94 13.11 -2.54 18.54
N VAL A 95 12.94 -3.85 18.58
CA VAL A 95 13.10 -4.65 19.79
C VAL A 95 14.52 -4.50 20.35
N LYS A 96 15.54 -4.59 19.49
CA LYS A 96 16.94 -4.42 19.91
C LYS A 96 17.23 -3.05 20.50
N LYS A 97 16.58 -2.02 19.99
CA LYS A 97 16.77 -0.64 20.47
C LYS A 97 16.03 -0.35 21.79
N GLY A 98 15.32 -1.33 22.33
CA GLY A 98 14.51 -1.14 23.53
C GLY A 98 13.21 -0.42 23.28
N ILE A 99 12.87 -0.17 22.03
CA ILE A 99 11.55 0.33 21.62
C ILE A 99 10.60 -0.85 21.74
N MET A 100 9.40 -0.64 22.28
CA MET A 100 8.39 -1.69 22.34
C MET A 100 7.50 -1.60 21.11
N PRO A 101 7.90 -2.20 19.98
CA PRO A 101 7.14 -2.09 18.74
C PRO A 101 5.87 -2.94 18.79
N THR A 102 4.85 -2.50 18.06
CA THR A 102 3.69 -3.32 17.81
C THR A 102 4.08 -4.47 16.88
N LEU A 103 3.64 -5.70 17.21
CA LEU A 103 3.84 -6.83 16.32
C LEU A 103 3.14 -6.58 14.99
N PRO A 104 3.82 -6.76 13.83
CA PRO A 104 3.16 -6.61 12.53
C PRO A 104 1.96 -7.57 12.40
N VAL A 105 0.78 -7.02 12.10
CA VAL A 105 -0.44 -7.84 12.03
C VAL A 105 -0.50 -8.62 10.71
N HIS A 106 -1.06 -9.82 10.75
CA HIS A 106 -1.29 -10.69 9.60
C HIS A 106 -0.02 -11.01 8.80
N TYR A 107 1.11 -10.98 9.46
CA TYR A 107 2.42 -11.12 8.81
C TYR A 107 3.11 -12.43 9.17
N TYR A 108 3.22 -12.73 10.47
CA TYR A 108 3.79 -13.99 10.90
C TYR A 108 2.73 -15.08 11.02
N PRO A 109 3.06 -16.34 10.67
CA PRO A 109 2.16 -17.46 10.98
C PRO A 109 1.85 -17.49 12.48
N ASP A 110 0.56 -17.53 12.84
CA ASP A 110 0.09 -17.54 14.23
C ASP A 110 0.64 -16.39 15.10
N ASP A 111 0.97 -15.27 14.47
CA ASP A 111 1.60 -14.10 15.12
C ASP A 111 2.89 -14.45 15.87
N ASP A 112 3.59 -15.47 15.43
CA ASP A 112 4.84 -15.94 16.03
C ASP A 112 6.04 -15.34 15.28
N PRO A 113 6.77 -14.37 15.89
CA PRO A 113 7.91 -13.73 15.22
C PRO A 113 9.12 -14.63 15.03
N THR A 114 9.11 -15.87 15.56
CA THR A 114 10.16 -16.86 15.28
C THR A 114 9.90 -17.62 13.99
N GLN A 115 8.69 -17.52 13.43
CA GLN A 115 8.32 -18.20 12.19
C GLN A 115 8.66 -17.34 10.97
N ARG A 116 8.86 -18.01 9.84
CA ARG A 116 9.11 -17.32 8.58
C ARG A 116 7.85 -16.53 8.17
N PRO A 117 7.97 -15.22 7.85
CA PRO A 117 6.81 -14.43 7.44
C PRO A 117 6.15 -14.94 6.16
N ILE A 118 4.83 -14.72 6.09
CA ILE A 118 4.04 -15.07 4.91
C ILE A 118 4.13 -13.92 3.90
N LEU A 119 4.41 -14.25 2.65
CA LEU A 119 4.39 -13.29 1.54
C LEU A 119 3.04 -13.38 0.82
N SER A 120 2.22 -12.35 0.95
CA SER A 120 0.85 -12.36 0.41
C SER A 120 0.52 -11.14 -0.46
N TRP A 121 1.49 -10.29 -0.80
CA TRP A 121 1.23 -9.04 -1.50
C TRP A 121 2.00 -8.87 -2.82
N ARG A 122 2.89 -9.78 -3.15
CA ARG A 122 3.81 -9.62 -4.29
C ARG A 122 3.08 -9.55 -5.63
N SER A 123 2.08 -10.37 -5.84
CA SER A 123 1.35 -10.42 -7.12
C SER A 123 0.66 -9.11 -7.42
N HIS A 124 -0.05 -8.54 -6.46
CA HIS A 124 -0.74 -7.26 -6.64
C HIS A 124 0.23 -6.08 -6.70
N ALA A 125 1.33 -6.14 -5.95
CA ALA A 125 2.38 -5.12 -6.04
C ALA A 125 2.99 -5.08 -7.45
N ASN A 126 3.30 -6.23 -8.02
CA ASN A 126 3.82 -6.32 -9.38
C ASN A 126 2.78 -5.85 -10.41
N ASN A 127 1.53 -6.21 -10.22
CA ASN A 127 0.44 -5.78 -11.10
C ASN A 127 0.27 -4.27 -11.06
N LEU A 128 0.28 -3.67 -9.88
CA LEU A 128 0.21 -2.22 -9.71
C LEU A 128 1.34 -1.51 -10.44
N TYR A 129 2.55 -1.97 -10.25
CA TYR A 129 3.75 -1.38 -10.87
C TYR A 129 3.69 -1.49 -12.40
N THR A 130 3.33 -2.66 -12.92
CA THR A 130 3.19 -2.90 -14.35
C THR A 130 2.12 -2.01 -14.97
N ASN A 131 0.96 -1.89 -14.30
CA ASN A 131 -0.12 -1.02 -14.79
C ASN A 131 0.31 0.44 -14.81
N TRP A 132 1.04 0.88 -13.77
CA TRP A 132 1.55 2.25 -13.72
C TRP A 132 2.48 2.53 -14.89
N LEU A 133 3.43 1.65 -15.16
CA LEU A 133 4.34 1.81 -16.30
C LEU A 133 3.58 1.82 -17.63
N ASN A 134 2.67 0.87 -17.84
CA ASN A 134 2.01 0.70 -19.14
C ASN A 134 0.98 1.77 -19.44
N TYR A 135 0.22 2.22 -18.45
CA TYR A 135 -0.93 3.09 -18.69
C TYR A 135 -0.71 4.55 -18.32
N TYR A 136 0.28 4.85 -17.49
CA TYR A 136 0.50 6.22 -16.99
C TYR A 136 1.86 6.77 -17.31
N VAL A 137 2.89 5.95 -17.43
CA VAL A 137 4.24 6.39 -17.79
C VAL A 137 4.44 6.34 -19.30
N TYR A 138 4.26 5.16 -19.90
CA TYR A 138 4.52 5.00 -21.34
C TYR A 138 3.48 5.68 -22.22
N GLN A 139 2.24 5.77 -21.79
CA GLN A 139 1.17 6.44 -22.54
C GLN A 139 1.28 7.95 -22.50
N SER A 140 1.82 8.53 -21.43
CA SER A 140 1.94 9.98 -21.28
C SER A 140 3.25 10.54 -21.83
N THR A 141 4.22 9.68 -22.16
CA THR A 141 5.49 10.10 -22.74
C THR A 141 5.42 9.92 -24.26
N PRO A 142 5.60 10.99 -25.05
CA PRO A 142 5.62 10.86 -26.50
C PRO A 142 6.76 9.93 -26.92
N TYR A 143 6.42 8.86 -27.60
CA TYR A 143 7.39 7.90 -28.08
C TYR A 143 7.60 8.12 -29.58
N GLU A 144 8.74 8.69 -29.94
CA GLU A 144 9.09 8.85 -31.36
C GLU A 144 9.93 7.65 -31.79
N TRP A 145 9.40 6.90 -32.72
CA TRP A 145 10.12 5.84 -33.40
C TRP A 145 10.89 6.42 -34.57
N HIS A 146 12.17 6.32 -34.53
CA HIS A 146 13.04 6.68 -35.66
C HIS A 146 13.56 5.46 -36.37
#